data_73189cff365057d33a0bbd0882130b52
#
_entry.id   73189cff365057d33a0bbd0882130b52
#
_cell.length_a   1.000
_cell.length_b   1.000
_cell.length_c   1.000
_cell.angle_alpha   90.00
_cell.angle_beta   90.00
_cell.angle_gamma   90.00
#
_symmetry.space_group_name_H-M   'P 1'
#
loop_
_entity.id
_entity.type
_entity.pdbx_description
1 polymer ?
#
loop_
_entity_poly.entity_id
_entity_poly.type
_entity_poly.pdbx_seq_one_letter_code
_entity_poly.pdbx_strand_id
1 'polypeptide(L)'
;SYLIDPEDNFLTETFENRLKFLEHEITLTEQQKTDFRSRHLDMINNVFLPAYRHLIDGLSNLKGRGINESGLAGFRNGKQYYEYLVRSGPGLSYHTIEDLKTALSYRMQKDLETISSFSKAAASDLTFSCTQPDQILTDLQDQMNSDFPALSDAARQYEIRYVPAQLEAALSPAFYLTAPLDDPAQNVIYINSGSTSSEDELYPTLAHEGFPGHLYQTVYFREHAK
;
A
#
# COMPACT_ATOMS: atom_id res chain seq x y z
N SER A 1 14.59 5.46 8.88
CA SER A 1 14.20 6.29 10.02
C SER A 1 13.90 7.71 9.58
N TYR A 2 12.74 8.27 9.99
CA TYR A 2 12.32 9.64 9.65
C TYR A 2 13.18 10.74 10.30
N LEU A 3 14.07 10.38 11.22
CA LEU A 3 14.94 11.31 11.98
C LEU A 3 16.38 11.33 11.45
N ILE A 4 16.58 10.96 10.19
CA ILE A 4 17.89 11.03 9.52
C ILE A 4 18.26 12.50 9.30
N ASP A 5 19.57 12.76 9.17
CA ASP A 5 20.12 14.06 8.82
C ASP A 5 19.32 14.70 7.67
N PRO A 6 19.04 15.98 7.71
CA PRO A 6 18.26 16.65 6.66
C PRO A 6 18.76 16.45 5.24
N GLU A 7 20.06 16.36 5.05
CA GLU A 7 20.66 16.17 3.73
C GLU A 7 20.41 14.74 3.19
N ASP A 8 20.35 13.74 4.08
CA ASP A 8 20.11 12.33 3.76
C ASP A 8 18.63 11.92 3.92
N ASN A 9 17.75 12.88 4.18
CA ASN A 9 16.33 12.60 4.38
C ASN A 9 15.65 12.27 3.05
N PHE A 10 14.75 11.27 3.06
CA PHE A 10 13.99 10.88 1.86
C PHE A 10 13.19 12.05 1.25
N LEU A 11 12.77 13.03 2.06
CA LEU A 11 12.10 14.24 1.58
C LEU A 11 13.04 15.10 0.72
N THR A 12 14.34 15.11 1.00
CA THR A 12 15.32 15.87 0.23
C THR A 12 15.55 15.23 -1.14
N GLU A 13 15.66 13.91 -1.20
CA GLU A 13 15.73 13.19 -2.47
C GLU A 13 14.46 13.42 -3.32
N THR A 14 13.30 13.29 -2.71
CA THR A 14 12.00 13.53 -3.38
C THR A 14 11.89 14.98 -3.87
N PHE A 15 12.33 15.93 -3.05
CA PHE A 15 12.35 17.35 -3.41
C PHE A 15 13.26 17.63 -4.61
N GLU A 16 14.48 17.10 -4.61
CA GLU A 16 15.43 17.28 -5.73
C GLU A 16 14.88 16.67 -7.04
N ASN A 17 14.25 15.52 -6.97
CA ASN A 17 13.60 14.92 -8.14
C ASN A 17 12.46 15.78 -8.68
N ARG A 18 11.63 16.36 -7.81
CA ARG A 18 10.56 17.29 -8.20
C ARG A 18 11.11 18.60 -8.74
N LEU A 19 12.21 19.10 -8.19
CA LEU A 19 12.86 20.32 -8.68
C LEU A 19 13.41 20.11 -10.09
N LYS A 20 14.05 18.96 -10.36
CA LYS A 20 14.50 18.58 -11.71
C LYS A 20 13.33 18.48 -12.69
N PHE A 21 12.21 17.86 -12.28
CA PHE A 21 11.00 17.80 -13.12
C PHE A 21 10.48 19.20 -13.45
N LEU A 22 10.42 20.09 -12.47
CA LEU A 22 9.97 21.47 -12.66
C LEU A 22 10.86 22.25 -13.63
N GLU A 23 12.17 21.97 -13.67
CA GLU A 23 13.12 22.58 -14.62
C GLU A 23 12.84 22.23 -16.09
N HIS A 24 12.13 21.12 -16.35
CA HIS A 24 11.67 20.80 -17.72
C HIS A 24 10.44 21.62 -18.14
N GLU A 25 9.65 22.07 -17.19
CA GLU A 25 8.41 22.83 -17.45
C GLU A 25 8.64 24.36 -17.47
N ILE A 26 9.54 24.84 -16.60
CA ILE A 26 9.83 26.27 -16.44
C ILE A 26 11.32 26.53 -16.28
N THR A 27 11.76 27.70 -16.74
CA THR A 27 13.15 28.14 -16.53
C THR A 27 13.31 28.72 -15.13
N LEU A 28 14.12 28.08 -14.29
CA LEU A 28 14.52 28.56 -12.97
C LEU A 28 15.91 29.16 -13.02
N THR A 29 16.10 30.29 -12.34
CA THR A 29 17.44 30.87 -12.11
C THR A 29 18.17 30.09 -11.03
N GLU A 30 19.50 30.10 -11.03
CA GLU A 30 20.30 29.44 -9.97
C GLU A 30 20.01 30.03 -8.57
N GLN A 31 19.69 31.29 -8.49
CA GLN A 31 19.27 31.91 -7.23
C GLN A 31 17.95 31.30 -6.72
N GLN A 32 16.96 31.12 -7.59
CA GLN A 32 15.68 30.51 -7.21
C GLN A 32 15.86 29.06 -6.76
N LYS A 33 16.70 28.28 -7.43
CA LYS A 33 17.02 26.90 -7.04
C LYS A 33 17.69 26.86 -5.66
N THR A 34 18.64 27.76 -5.42
CA THR A 34 19.32 27.87 -4.13
C THR A 34 18.34 28.26 -3.01
N ASP A 35 17.45 29.20 -3.27
CA ASP A 35 16.42 29.63 -2.31
C ASP A 35 15.45 28.49 -1.99
N PHE A 36 15.02 27.73 -3.00
CA PHE A 36 14.14 26.57 -2.79
C PHE A 36 14.82 25.50 -1.93
N ARG A 37 16.09 25.17 -2.22
CA ARG A 37 16.85 24.20 -1.42
C ARG A 37 17.06 24.68 0.02
N SER A 38 17.43 25.93 0.20
CA SER A 38 17.59 26.51 1.53
C SER A 38 16.31 26.44 2.35
N ARG A 39 15.19 26.83 1.76
CA ARG A 39 13.87 26.77 2.42
C ARG A 39 13.44 25.34 2.71
N HIS A 40 13.72 24.40 1.81
CA HIS A 40 13.43 22.99 2.02
C HIS A 40 14.19 22.44 3.24
N LEU A 41 15.50 22.66 3.32
CA LEU A 41 16.32 22.24 4.46
C LEU A 41 15.88 22.90 5.76
N ASP A 42 15.54 24.20 5.71
CA ASP A 42 15.00 24.92 6.87
C ASP A 42 13.69 24.27 7.38
N MET A 43 12.78 23.92 6.47
CA MET A 43 11.53 23.25 6.83
C MET A 43 11.77 21.85 7.42
N ILE A 44 12.72 21.08 6.90
CA ILE A 44 13.06 19.79 7.51
C ILE A 44 13.61 19.98 8.91
N ASN A 45 14.58 20.90 9.09
CA ASN A 45 15.26 21.10 10.35
C ASN A 45 14.34 21.69 11.44
N ASN A 46 13.56 22.68 11.09
CA ASN A 46 12.85 23.50 12.07
C ASN A 46 11.37 23.14 12.23
N VAL A 47 10.82 22.34 11.29
CA VAL A 47 9.40 21.92 11.36
C VAL A 47 9.26 20.41 11.37
N PHE A 48 9.74 19.72 10.34
CA PHE A 48 9.49 18.29 10.17
C PHE A 48 10.15 17.45 11.28
N LEU A 49 11.44 17.55 11.46
CA LEU A 49 12.17 16.78 12.49
C LEU A 49 11.70 17.10 13.91
N PRO A 50 11.50 18.37 14.31
CA PRO A 50 10.93 18.68 15.62
C PRO A 50 9.52 18.14 15.83
N ALA A 51 8.66 18.17 14.80
CA ALA A 51 7.31 17.62 14.90
C ALA A 51 7.32 16.10 15.16
N TYR A 52 8.19 15.35 14.47
CA TYR A 52 8.34 13.93 14.71
C TYR A 52 8.94 13.60 16.08
N ARG A 53 9.92 14.39 16.55
CA ARG A 53 10.45 14.26 17.92
C ARG A 53 9.36 14.49 18.94
N HIS A 54 8.57 15.54 18.79
CA HIS A 54 7.44 15.84 19.68
C HIS A 54 6.41 14.68 19.70
N LEU A 55 6.09 14.09 18.53
CA LEU A 55 5.21 12.92 18.44
C LEU A 55 5.81 11.70 19.17
N ILE A 56 7.09 11.41 18.96
CA ILE A 56 7.79 10.30 19.61
C ILE A 56 7.78 10.49 21.14
N ASP A 57 8.08 11.68 21.62
CA ASP A 57 8.07 12.00 23.04
C ASP A 57 6.67 11.87 23.64
N GLY A 58 5.64 12.37 22.92
CA GLY A 58 4.25 12.24 23.32
C GLY A 58 3.81 10.78 23.44
N LEU A 59 4.12 9.95 22.44
CA LEU A 59 3.82 8.51 22.44
C LEU A 59 4.62 7.77 23.52
N SER A 60 5.89 8.13 23.71
CA SER A 60 6.76 7.53 24.76
C SER A 60 6.21 7.81 26.15
N ASN A 61 5.65 8.99 26.38
CA ASN A 61 5.00 9.36 27.63
C ASN A 61 3.70 8.58 27.90
N LEU A 62 3.08 8.00 26.87
CA LEU A 62 1.91 7.12 27.01
C LEU A 62 2.29 5.67 27.32
N LYS A 63 3.53 5.28 27.09
CA LYS A 63 4.00 3.92 27.32
C LYS A 63 3.81 3.51 28.78
N GLY A 64 3.19 2.38 29.02
CA GLY A 64 2.90 1.88 30.36
C GLY A 64 1.74 2.56 31.10
N ARG A 65 1.05 3.51 30.48
CA ARG A 65 -0.14 4.16 31.06
C ARG A 65 -1.47 3.50 30.64
N GLY A 66 -1.40 2.50 29.79
CA GLY A 66 -2.59 1.73 29.39
C GLY A 66 -3.16 0.97 30.60
N ILE A 67 -4.46 1.13 30.85
CA ILE A 67 -5.20 0.44 31.91
C ILE A 67 -6.00 -0.74 31.37
N ASN A 68 -5.97 -0.97 30.08
CA ASN A 68 -6.74 -2.01 29.40
C ASN A 68 -5.82 -2.91 28.59
N GLU A 69 -5.55 -4.09 29.09
CA GLU A 69 -4.73 -5.12 28.43
C GLU A 69 -5.57 -6.07 27.55
N SER A 70 -6.90 -5.98 27.63
CA SER A 70 -7.84 -6.89 26.95
C SER A 70 -8.39 -6.33 25.62
N GLY A 71 -7.83 -5.24 25.09
CA GLY A 71 -8.33 -4.60 23.87
C GLY A 71 -9.81 -4.19 24.00
N LEU A 72 -10.61 -4.41 22.96
CA LEU A 72 -12.04 -4.06 22.98
C LEU A 72 -12.82 -4.76 24.09
N ALA A 73 -12.43 -5.96 24.47
CA ALA A 73 -13.11 -6.70 25.55
C ALA A 73 -13.00 -6.01 26.93
N GLY A 74 -11.97 -5.20 27.15
CA GLY A 74 -11.78 -4.44 28.38
C GLY A 74 -12.57 -3.13 28.48
N PHE A 75 -13.27 -2.70 27.42
CA PHE A 75 -14.11 -1.50 27.47
C PHE A 75 -15.55 -1.83 27.83
N ARG A 76 -16.22 -0.91 28.52
CA ARG A 76 -17.61 -1.08 28.99
C ARG A 76 -18.57 -1.51 27.88
N ASN A 77 -18.45 -0.95 26.67
CA ASN A 77 -19.28 -1.25 25.52
C ASN A 77 -18.50 -1.97 24.41
N GLY A 78 -17.34 -2.57 24.74
CA GLY A 78 -16.44 -3.17 23.77
C GLY A 78 -17.05 -4.29 22.95
N LYS A 79 -17.88 -5.14 23.60
CA LYS A 79 -18.60 -6.21 22.90
C LYS A 79 -19.58 -5.65 21.86
N GLN A 80 -20.40 -4.68 22.23
CA GLN A 80 -21.37 -4.07 21.32
C GLN A 80 -20.70 -3.34 20.16
N TYR A 81 -19.58 -2.68 20.46
CA TYR A 81 -18.78 -2.03 19.43
C TYR A 81 -18.13 -3.03 18.47
N TYR A 82 -17.62 -4.15 18.99
CA TYR A 82 -17.10 -5.23 18.15
C TYR A 82 -18.19 -5.84 17.25
N GLU A 83 -19.37 -6.10 17.79
CA GLU A 83 -20.53 -6.57 17.01
C GLU A 83 -20.95 -5.57 15.91
N TYR A 84 -20.88 -4.28 16.22
CA TYR A 84 -21.09 -3.22 15.22
C TYR A 84 -20.04 -3.26 14.12
N LEU A 85 -18.75 -3.34 14.47
CA LEU A 85 -17.65 -3.40 13.49
C LEU A 85 -17.77 -4.62 12.56
N VAL A 86 -18.11 -5.78 13.11
CA VAL A 86 -18.31 -7.02 12.33
C VAL A 86 -19.46 -6.89 11.35
N ARG A 87 -20.53 -6.19 11.71
CA ARG A 87 -21.67 -5.98 10.81
C ARG A 87 -21.45 -4.90 9.77
N SER A 88 -20.79 -3.80 10.15
CA SER A 88 -20.62 -2.64 9.27
C SER A 88 -19.42 -2.74 8.34
N GLY A 89 -18.32 -3.34 8.80
CA GLY A 89 -17.07 -3.41 8.03
C GLY A 89 -17.15 -4.36 6.82
N PRO A 90 -17.38 -5.66 7.03
CA PRO A 90 -17.40 -6.64 5.94
C PRO A 90 -18.71 -6.65 5.13
N GLY A 91 -19.73 -5.89 5.51
CA GLY A 91 -21.04 -5.92 4.84
C GLY A 91 -21.76 -7.26 4.93
N LEU A 92 -21.54 -8.02 6.01
CA LEU A 92 -22.06 -9.36 6.18
C LEU A 92 -23.53 -9.36 6.56
N SER A 93 -24.29 -10.32 6.04
CA SER A 93 -25.72 -10.54 6.33
C SER A 93 -25.99 -11.36 7.59
N TYR A 94 -24.96 -11.74 8.35
CA TYR A 94 -25.13 -12.51 9.59
C TYR A 94 -25.70 -11.63 10.72
N HIS A 95 -26.68 -12.17 11.45
CA HIS A 95 -27.36 -11.41 12.50
C HIS A 95 -26.62 -11.44 13.83
N THR A 96 -25.87 -12.50 14.11
CA THR A 96 -25.10 -12.67 15.36
C THR A 96 -23.66 -13.06 15.10
N ILE A 97 -22.79 -12.82 16.08
CA ILE A 97 -21.40 -13.28 16.04
C ILE A 97 -21.31 -14.81 16.03
N GLU A 98 -22.22 -15.50 16.69
CA GLU A 98 -22.24 -16.98 16.72
C GLU A 98 -22.62 -17.56 15.35
N ASP A 99 -23.56 -16.94 14.63
CA ASP A 99 -23.88 -17.35 13.24
C ASP A 99 -22.65 -17.16 12.34
N LEU A 100 -21.96 -16.03 12.49
CA LEU A 100 -20.72 -15.76 11.75
C LEU A 100 -19.62 -16.77 12.07
N LYS A 101 -19.37 -17.07 13.34
CA LYS A 101 -18.39 -18.08 13.76
C LYS A 101 -18.70 -19.45 13.15
N THR A 102 -19.96 -19.85 13.19
CA THR A 102 -20.42 -21.13 12.63
C THR A 102 -20.15 -21.18 11.14
N ALA A 103 -20.50 -20.11 10.40
CA ALA A 103 -20.28 -20.03 8.97
C ALA A 103 -18.79 -20.02 8.62
N LEU A 104 -17.96 -19.27 9.36
CA LEU A 104 -16.52 -19.22 9.16
C LEU A 104 -15.86 -20.56 9.48
N SER A 105 -16.26 -21.24 10.54
CA SER A 105 -15.74 -22.57 10.89
C SER A 105 -16.06 -23.59 9.83
N TYR A 106 -17.29 -23.59 9.31
CA TYR A 106 -17.70 -24.46 8.21
C TYR A 106 -16.88 -24.17 6.94
N ARG A 107 -16.72 -22.89 6.60
CA ARG A 107 -15.93 -22.48 5.42
C ARG A 107 -14.47 -22.89 5.55
N MET A 108 -13.85 -22.63 6.70
CA MET A 108 -12.47 -23.02 6.98
C MET A 108 -12.26 -24.53 6.85
N GLN A 109 -13.23 -25.35 7.38
CA GLN A 109 -13.16 -26.79 7.21
C GLN A 109 -13.20 -27.19 5.73
N LYS A 110 -14.08 -26.59 4.93
CA LYS A 110 -14.19 -26.83 3.49
C LYS A 110 -12.92 -26.44 2.75
N ASP A 111 -12.33 -25.31 3.08
CA ASP A 111 -11.10 -24.85 2.47
C ASP A 111 -9.91 -25.78 2.83
N LEU A 112 -9.84 -26.28 4.06
CA LEU A 112 -8.83 -27.28 4.48
C LEU A 112 -9.02 -28.62 3.76
N GLU A 113 -10.25 -29.10 3.59
CA GLU A 113 -10.56 -30.29 2.80
C GLU A 113 -10.10 -30.12 1.34
N THR A 114 -10.35 -28.95 0.75
CA THR A 114 -9.94 -28.60 -0.60
C THR A 114 -8.41 -28.58 -0.72
N ILE A 115 -7.72 -27.85 0.16
CA ILE A 115 -6.24 -27.75 0.18
C ILE A 115 -5.62 -29.15 0.33
N SER A 116 -6.18 -29.99 1.22
CA SER A 116 -5.67 -31.35 1.43
C SER A 116 -5.84 -32.26 0.22
N SER A 117 -6.76 -31.92 -0.69
CA SER A 117 -6.97 -32.66 -1.94
C SER A 117 -5.96 -32.32 -3.03
N PHE A 118 -5.26 -31.17 -2.92
CA PHE A 118 -4.21 -30.82 -3.87
C PHE A 118 -2.96 -31.65 -3.62
N SER A 119 -2.43 -32.25 -4.68
CA SER A 119 -1.15 -32.94 -4.64
C SER A 119 -0.01 -31.94 -4.41
N LYS A 120 0.90 -32.24 -3.47
CA LYS A 120 2.12 -31.43 -3.23
C LYS A 120 2.99 -31.20 -4.47
N ALA A 121 2.85 -32.07 -5.48
CA ALA A 121 3.62 -31.98 -6.72
C ALA A 121 3.24 -30.79 -7.61
N ALA A 122 2.05 -30.22 -7.45
CA ALA A 122 1.60 -29.11 -8.29
C ALA A 122 2.13 -27.71 -7.83
N ALA A 123 2.68 -27.62 -6.63
CA ALA A 123 3.13 -26.33 -6.08
C ALA A 123 4.63 -26.02 -6.30
N SER A 124 5.41 -27.02 -6.75
CA SER A 124 6.88 -26.90 -6.83
C SER A 124 7.43 -26.37 -8.15
N ASP A 125 6.59 -26.20 -9.19
CA ASP A 125 7.03 -25.84 -10.54
C ASP A 125 6.39 -24.56 -11.10
N LEU A 126 5.92 -23.67 -10.21
CA LEU A 126 5.48 -22.34 -10.65
C LEU A 126 6.71 -21.50 -10.96
N THR A 127 7.05 -21.40 -12.24
CA THR A 127 8.06 -20.47 -12.74
C THR A 127 7.35 -19.33 -13.47
N PHE A 128 7.69 -18.11 -13.11
CA PHE A 128 7.19 -16.93 -13.80
C PHE A 128 8.16 -16.54 -14.93
N SER A 129 7.61 -16.25 -16.10
CA SER A 129 8.40 -15.88 -17.30
C SER A 129 8.93 -14.44 -17.23
N CYS A 130 8.34 -13.62 -16.37
CA CYS A 130 8.65 -12.20 -16.23
C CYS A 130 9.17 -11.92 -14.82
N THR A 131 10.29 -11.20 -14.72
CA THR A 131 10.92 -10.82 -13.44
C THR A 131 10.98 -9.30 -13.24
N GLN A 132 10.82 -8.52 -14.31
CA GLN A 132 10.80 -7.07 -14.23
C GLN A 132 9.40 -6.55 -13.95
N PRO A 133 9.22 -5.55 -13.07
CA PRO A 133 7.91 -5.07 -12.65
C PRO A 133 6.97 -4.65 -13.79
N ASP A 134 7.51 -3.97 -14.79
CA ASP A 134 6.77 -3.52 -15.98
C ASP A 134 6.28 -4.68 -16.84
N GLN A 135 7.13 -5.70 -17.02
CA GLN A 135 6.78 -6.90 -17.77
C GLN A 135 5.74 -7.73 -17.02
N ILE A 136 5.91 -7.88 -15.69
CA ILE A 136 4.93 -8.58 -14.85
C ILE A 136 3.55 -7.92 -14.93
N LEU A 137 3.49 -6.60 -14.76
CA LEU A 137 2.22 -5.88 -14.81
C LEU A 137 1.56 -5.93 -16.20
N THR A 138 2.36 -5.91 -17.27
CA THR A 138 1.86 -6.09 -18.64
C THR A 138 1.29 -7.49 -18.84
N ASP A 139 2.03 -8.53 -18.42
CA ASP A 139 1.60 -9.93 -18.51
C ASP A 139 0.29 -10.16 -17.71
N LEU A 140 0.21 -9.60 -16.50
CA LEU A 140 -1.00 -9.68 -15.67
C LEU A 140 -2.20 -8.96 -16.31
N GLN A 141 -2.01 -7.80 -16.95
CA GLN A 141 -3.06 -7.13 -17.71
C GLN A 141 -3.56 -7.96 -18.88
N ASP A 142 -2.66 -8.63 -19.59
CA ASP A 142 -3.03 -9.47 -20.72
C ASP A 142 -3.78 -10.74 -20.28
N GLN A 143 -3.31 -11.39 -19.22
CA GLN A 143 -3.94 -12.60 -18.69
C GLN A 143 -5.34 -12.33 -18.11
N MET A 144 -5.54 -11.20 -17.42
CA MET A 144 -6.83 -10.90 -16.81
C MET A 144 -7.96 -10.65 -17.83
N ASN A 145 -7.64 -10.33 -19.09
CA ASN A 145 -8.64 -9.97 -20.10
C ASN A 145 -9.65 -11.10 -20.39
N SER A 146 -9.29 -12.38 -20.12
CA SER A 146 -10.20 -13.51 -20.30
C SER A 146 -11.18 -13.72 -19.14
N ASP A 147 -10.80 -13.31 -17.93
CA ASP A 147 -11.49 -13.73 -16.70
C ASP A 147 -12.13 -12.57 -15.94
N PHE A 148 -11.75 -11.33 -16.29
CA PHE A 148 -12.23 -10.12 -15.64
C PHE A 148 -12.87 -9.15 -16.62
N PRO A 149 -13.86 -8.34 -16.18
CA PRO A 149 -14.44 -7.28 -17.00
C PRO A 149 -13.38 -6.30 -17.51
N ALA A 150 -13.56 -5.86 -18.76
CA ALA A 150 -12.64 -4.94 -19.41
C ALA A 150 -12.61 -3.56 -18.73
N LEU A 151 -11.46 -2.95 -18.66
CA LEU A 151 -11.25 -1.55 -18.30
C LEU A 151 -11.14 -0.69 -19.57
N SER A 152 -11.46 0.59 -19.45
CA SER A 152 -11.09 1.57 -20.49
C SER A 152 -9.57 1.72 -20.60
N ASP A 153 -9.10 2.22 -21.75
CA ASP A 153 -7.66 2.46 -21.94
C ASP A 153 -7.10 3.48 -20.94
N ALA A 154 -7.89 4.46 -20.54
CA ALA A 154 -7.50 5.44 -19.52
C ALA A 154 -7.34 4.80 -18.12
N ALA A 155 -8.22 3.86 -17.78
CA ALA A 155 -8.16 3.15 -16.49
C ALA A 155 -7.00 2.16 -16.38
N ARG A 156 -6.42 1.78 -17.51
CA ARG A 156 -5.24 0.89 -17.55
C ARG A 156 -3.91 1.63 -17.34
N GLN A 157 -3.93 2.97 -17.30
CA GLN A 157 -2.72 3.77 -17.14
C GLN A 157 -2.23 3.73 -15.69
N TYR A 158 -0.95 3.53 -15.50
CA TYR A 158 -0.26 3.58 -14.22
C TYR A 158 1.19 3.98 -14.39
N GLU A 159 1.80 4.45 -13.31
CA GLU A 159 3.21 4.76 -13.23
C GLU A 159 3.86 3.82 -12.20
N ILE A 160 5.05 3.31 -12.52
CA ILE A 160 5.88 2.59 -11.56
C ILE A 160 6.85 3.59 -10.93
N ARG A 161 6.89 3.62 -9.60
CA ARG A 161 7.88 4.37 -8.84
C ARG A 161 8.60 3.46 -7.86
N TYR A 162 9.78 3.85 -7.47
CA TYR A 162 10.58 3.11 -6.50
C TYR A 162 10.56 3.79 -5.14
N VAL A 163 10.56 2.97 -4.10
CA VAL A 163 10.65 3.44 -2.72
C VAL A 163 12.05 4.02 -2.49
N PRO A 164 12.17 5.22 -1.88
CA PRO A 164 13.47 5.74 -1.46
C PRO A 164 14.18 4.77 -0.50
N ALA A 165 15.50 4.61 -0.66
CA ALA A 165 16.30 3.64 0.09
C ALA A 165 16.15 3.78 1.62
N GLN A 166 15.92 5.00 2.13
CA GLN A 166 15.73 5.27 3.55
C GLN A 166 14.42 4.69 4.12
N LEU A 167 13.46 4.34 3.28
CA LEU A 167 12.14 3.82 3.65
C LEU A 167 12.00 2.31 3.38
N GLU A 168 12.92 1.71 2.65
CA GLU A 168 12.84 0.30 2.22
C GLU A 168 12.62 -0.68 3.38
N ALA A 169 13.32 -0.49 4.50
CA ALA A 169 13.20 -1.36 5.67
C ALA A 169 11.84 -1.27 6.40
N ALA A 170 11.01 -0.28 6.06
CA ALA A 170 9.76 0.01 6.75
C ALA A 170 8.51 -0.22 5.88
N LEU A 171 8.68 -0.51 4.60
CA LEU A 171 7.58 -0.62 3.64
C LEU A 171 7.49 -2.02 3.02
N SER A 172 6.30 -2.37 2.56
CA SER A 172 6.00 -3.62 1.87
C SER A 172 6.79 -3.74 0.56
N PRO A 173 6.96 -4.96 0.00
CA PRO A 173 7.67 -5.20 -1.27
C PRO A 173 7.12 -4.39 -2.46
N ALA A 174 5.80 -4.20 -2.51
CA ALA A 174 5.14 -3.26 -3.40
C ALA A 174 3.86 -2.75 -2.75
N PHE A 175 3.31 -1.64 -3.24
CA PHE A 175 2.00 -1.12 -2.84
C PHE A 175 1.43 -0.17 -3.90
N TYR A 176 0.11 -0.21 -4.03
CA TYR A 176 -0.64 0.70 -4.88
C TYR A 176 -1.09 1.94 -4.09
N LEU A 177 -0.86 3.12 -4.62
CA LEU A 177 -1.46 4.35 -4.13
C LEU A 177 -2.64 4.74 -5.00
N THR A 178 -3.81 4.77 -4.37
CA THR A 178 -5.06 5.18 -5.01
C THR A 178 -4.93 6.58 -5.59
N ALA A 179 -5.27 6.73 -6.87
CA ALA A 179 -5.25 8.02 -7.54
C ALA A 179 -6.14 9.06 -6.83
N PRO A 180 -5.80 10.36 -6.90
CA PRO A 180 -6.63 11.44 -6.37
C PRO A 180 -8.04 11.42 -6.97
N LEU A 181 -9.01 11.98 -6.25
CA LEU A 181 -10.39 12.04 -6.72
C LEU A 181 -10.56 12.97 -7.93
N ASP A 182 -9.76 14.01 -8.00
CA ASP A 182 -9.73 15.03 -9.07
C ASP A 182 -8.81 14.66 -10.23
N ASP A 183 -7.99 13.63 -10.09
CA ASP A 183 -7.16 13.08 -11.16
C ASP A 183 -7.10 11.54 -11.10
N PRO A 184 -8.14 10.88 -11.59
CA PRO A 184 -8.26 9.41 -11.50
C PRO A 184 -7.26 8.64 -12.37
N ALA A 185 -6.52 9.32 -13.25
CA ALA A 185 -5.50 8.71 -14.09
C ALA A 185 -4.14 8.56 -13.40
N GLN A 186 -3.90 9.25 -12.28
CA GLN A 186 -2.64 9.18 -11.52
C GLN A 186 -2.52 7.92 -10.66
N ASN A 187 -2.62 6.75 -11.26
CA ASN A 187 -2.40 5.50 -10.56
C ASN A 187 -0.89 5.23 -10.42
N VAL A 188 -0.43 4.94 -9.22
CA VAL A 188 0.99 4.69 -8.96
C VAL A 188 1.15 3.39 -8.19
N ILE A 189 2.03 2.51 -8.71
CA ILE A 189 2.50 1.32 -8.02
C ILE A 189 3.94 1.58 -7.56
N TYR A 190 4.17 1.52 -6.26
CA TYR A 190 5.51 1.63 -5.69
C TYR A 190 6.14 0.26 -5.55
N ILE A 191 7.40 0.14 -5.96
CA ILE A 191 8.24 -1.04 -5.81
C ILE A 191 9.30 -0.76 -4.75
N ASN A 192 9.41 -1.66 -3.79
CA ASN A 192 10.45 -1.61 -2.77
C ASN A 192 11.58 -2.58 -3.13
N SER A 193 12.63 -2.06 -3.74
CA SER A 193 13.77 -2.87 -4.19
C SER A 193 14.54 -3.53 -3.05
N GLY A 194 14.53 -2.92 -1.85
CA GLY A 194 15.23 -3.46 -0.68
C GLY A 194 14.45 -4.56 0.07
N SER A 195 13.16 -4.75 -0.23
CA SER A 195 12.29 -5.73 0.45
C SER A 195 11.91 -6.93 -0.42
N THR A 196 12.25 -6.93 -1.70
CA THR A 196 11.99 -8.06 -2.59
C THR A 196 12.98 -9.18 -2.29
N SER A 197 12.53 -10.17 -1.54
CA SER A 197 13.35 -11.30 -1.09
C SER A 197 13.57 -12.36 -2.17
N SER A 198 12.66 -12.46 -3.16
CA SER A 198 12.80 -13.33 -4.33
C SER A 198 11.97 -12.83 -5.51
N GLU A 199 12.40 -13.17 -6.72
CA GLU A 199 11.64 -12.91 -7.96
C GLU A 199 10.26 -13.59 -7.91
N ASP A 200 10.16 -14.74 -7.25
CA ASP A 200 8.92 -15.52 -7.10
C ASP A 200 7.87 -14.81 -6.21
N GLU A 201 8.29 -13.92 -5.33
CA GLU A 201 7.38 -13.13 -4.48
C GLU A 201 6.87 -11.86 -5.16
N LEU A 202 7.61 -11.32 -6.10
CA LEU A 202 7.23 -10.07 -6.76
C LEU A 202 6.01 -10.23 -7.65
N TYR A 203 5.92 -11.33 -8.40
CA TYR A 203 4.80 -11.59 -9.31
C TYR A 203 3.44 -11.62 -8.59
N PRO A 204 3.22 -12.44 -7.55
CA PRO A 204 1.95 -12.44 -6.81
C PRO A 204 1.71 -11.12 -6.06
N THR A 205 2.76 -10.43 -5.62
CA THR A 205 2.60 -9.11 -4.99
C THR A 205 2.08 -8.09 -6.01
N LEU A 206 2.62 -8.04 -7.22
CA LEU A 206 2.15 -7.15 -8.27
C LEU A 206 0.76 -7.55 -8.80
N ALA A 207 0.40 -8.82 -8.76
CA ALA A 207 -0.96 -9.25 -9.03
C ALA A 207 -1.94 -8.69 -7.98
N HIS A 208 -1.53 -8.68 -6.70
CA HIS A 208 -2.31 -8.13 -5.60
C HIS A 208 -2.42 -6.59 -5.66
N GLU A 209 -1.33 -5.89 -5.93
CA GLU A 209 -1.32 -4.42 -5.95
C GLU A 209 -1.82 -3.83 -7.28
N GLY A 210 -1.58 -4.53 -8.40
CA GLY A 210 -1.88 -4.06 -9.75
C GLY A 210 -3.12 -4.74 -10.35
N PHE A 211 -2.89 -5.77 -11.16
CA PHE A 211 -3.89 -6.47 -11.97
C PHE A 211 -3.88 -7.98 -11.67
N PRO A 212 -5.05 -8.55 -11.30
CA PRO A 212 -6.38 -7.96 -11.14
C PRO A 212 -6.68 -7.43 -9.72
N GLY A 213 -5.67 -6.97 -8.99
CA GLY A 213 -5.75 -6.58 -7.58
C GLY A 213 -6.30 -5.18 -7.32
N HIS A 214 -5.65 -4.46 -6.39
CA HIS A 214 -6.12 -3.18 -5.86
C HIS A 214 -6.31 -2.09 -6.92
N LEU A 215 -5.37 -1.95 -7.85
CA LEU A 215 -5.49 -0.95 -8.92
C LEU A 215 -6.71 -1.27 -9.80
N TYR A 216 -6.80 -2.50 -10.30
CA TYR A 216 -7.94 -2.92 -11.13
C TYR A 216 -9.27 -2.68 -10.41
N GLN A 217 -9.40 -3.16 -9.17
CA GLN A 217 -10.63 -2.99 -8.38
C GLN A 217 -11.03 -1.51 -8.23
N THR A 218 -10.05 -0.65 -7.94
CA THR A 218 -10.29 0.78 -7.71
C THR A 218 -10.76 1.48 -8.98
N VAL A 219 -10.06 1.27 -10.10
CA VAL A 219 -10.41 1.94 -11.37
C VAL A 219 -11.70 1.39 -11.95
N TYR A 220 -11.93 0.08 -11.89
CA TYR A 220 -13.18 -0.54 -12.31
C TYR A 220 -14.37 0.00 -11.51
N PHE A 221 -14.24 0.09 -10.18
CA PHE A 221 -15.28 0.66 -9.34
C PHE A 221 -15.58 2.12 -9.73
N ARG A 222 -14.55 2.95 -9.94
CA ARG A 222 -14.71 4.35 -10.33
C ARG A 222 -15.39 4.53 -11.69
N GLU A 223 -15.15 3.66 -12.64
CA GLU A 223 -15.79 3.70 -13.96
C GLU A 223 -17.27 3.29 -13.92
N HIS A 224 -17.63 2.40 -12.99
CA HIS A 224 -18.96 1.76 -12.98
C HIS A 224 -19.83 2.13 -11.77
N ALA A 225 -19.27 2.75 -10.71
CA ALA A 225 -20.05 3.24 -9.57
C ALA A 225 -20.93 4.42 -10.01
N LYS A 226 -22.23 4.30 -9.70
CA LYS A 226 -23.24 5.33 -9.95
C LYS A 226 -23.49 6.17 -8.71
#